data_bbb628b2ca3bacdc174729ba32a1125d
#
_entry.id   bbb628b2ca3bacdc174729ba32a1125d
#
_cell.length_a   1.000
_cell.length_b   1.000
_cell.length_c   1.000
_cell.angle_alpha   90.00
_cell.angle_beta   90.00
_cell.angle_gamma   90.00
#
_symmetry.space_group_name_H-M   'P 1'
#
loop_
_entity.id
_entity.type
_entity.pdbx_description
1 polymer ?
#
loop_
_entity_poly.entity_id
_entity_poly.type
_entity_poly.pdbx_seq_one_letter_code
_entity_poly.pdbx_strand_id
1 'polypeptide(L)'
;MTQPPPPPPNQPPQQPGFGPPSPPPQPPQQPPQPPQPQPGYGYPQAAPAPQPQPPQPGYGYPGAQQNPYGQQPPAHGQQPSAYGQPQNPYAQPGQPGYGYPGQPPTVPVQTQPGQSGGGRNNTVLFIVVAAVVAIALIVTGGIWYAHSSGDDGKTHGTASSSGGKGGSGGTGGGKEKVPADPAAKVLFEVPLPVTNDTVSTVGSWLTDKVYAKSGVAEIAGYDPVKGTKLWTIKLPGPVCAASKQVTSDGRTAITYQPKWDTKNHFAGCTQIAALDLDAGTKLWTKTVKAGDYPVNYQNVTVGQRTVAVGDSEGGAAFDIDSGKPLWLPKQGDDCNDEGYGGGAKLVAVRSCGDVDNPRLLIQNLDPKTGKVISEYKMDPGIDEASVVSTDPLVVAAAVGDSTQVSDYFSIDNKTGRLLAHISAPSDNYAGKCDGITRFEDCHGIVVGNGKLYLPTEEHEGSGDALSETNEIVSFDLTTGKPTGQRAEAGEDTTLFPLRMDGSNLLAYKPPTYKQGGQVVSLDGGSFKATKLLANPDTRSVRETESNLLPDSDEMLFRDGRLYMAQVFAKRKGMSSIGKEDLVLVFGAGG
;
A
#
# COMPACT_ATOMS: atom_id res chain seq x y z
N MET A 1 18.29 93.45 5.98
CA MET A 1 18.98 92.26 6.45
C MET A 1 18.54 91.12 5.53
N THR A 2 19.37 90.83 4.53
CA THR A 2 19.14 89.87 3.50
C THR A 2 19.75 88.56 3.94
N GLN A 3 18.96 87.49 3.90
CA GLN A 3 19.37 86.11 4.23
C GLN A 3 20.30 85.59 3.12
N PRO A 4 21.36 84.81 3.46
CA PRO A 4 22.21 84.16 2.46
C PRO A 4 21.54 82.96 1.78
N PRO A 5 21.91 82.59 0.54
CA PRO A 5 21.32 81.51 -0.23
C PRO A 5 21.72 80.14 0.34
N PRO A 6 20.91 79.11 0.11
CA PRO A 6 21.19 77.74 0.59
C PRO A 6 22.37 77.13 -0.18
N PRO A 7 23.10 76.13 0.43
CA PRO A 7 24.22 75.45 -0.22
C PRO A 7 23.72 74.45 -1.24
N PRO A 8 24.56 74.11 -2.27
CA PRO A 8 24.21 73.15 -3.35
C PRO A 8 24.15 71.70 -2.87
N PRO A 9 23.39 70.81 -3.54
CA PRO A 9 23.19 69.45 -3.12
C PRO A 9 24.48 68.62 -3.20
N ASN A 10 24.70 67.77 -2.20
CA ASN A 10 25.83 66.87 -2.03
C ASN A 10 25.99 65.91 -3.25
N GLN A 11 27.20 65.91 -3.82
CA GLN A 11 27.64 64.84 -4.74
C GLN A 11 27.86 63.54 -3.95
N PRO A 12 27.54 62.37 -4.51
CA PRO A 12 27.81 61.09 -3.88
C PRO A 12 29.33 60.84 -3.82
N PRO A 13 29.82 60.13 -2.78
CA PRO A 13 31.24 59.84 -2.59
C PRO A 13 31.77 58.94 -3.72
N GLN A 14 32.93 59.26 -4.27
CA GLN A 14 33.69 58.45 -5.24
C GLN A 14 34.15 57.16 -4.56
N GLN A 15 33.85 56.03 -5.20
CA GLN A 15 34.38 54.72 -4.81
C GLN A 15 35.88 54.63 -5.11
N PRO A 16 36.67 53.96 -4.25
CA PRO A 16 38.09 53.66 -4.55
C PRO A 16 38.17 52.67 -5.71
N GLY A 17 39.11 52.89 -6.64
CA GLY A 17 39.31 52.10 -7.84
C GLY A 17 39.65 50.63 -7.52
N PHE A 18 38.98 49.74 -8.23
CA PHE A 18 39.28 48.32 -8.26
C PHE A 18 40.56 48.07 -9.03
N GLY A 19 41.54 47.39 -8.43
CA GLY A 19 42.68 46.80 -9.12
C GLY A 19 42.22 45.66 -10.05
N PRO A 20 43.08 45.19 -10.99
CA PRO A 20 42.71 44.18 -11.96
C PRO A 20 42.30 42.85 -11.27
N PRO A 21 41.30 42.12 -11.82
CA PRO A 21 40.82 40.88 -11.23
C PRO A 21 41.90 39.81 -11.21
N SER A 22 42.04 39.13 -10.09
CA SER A 22 42.86 37.92 -9.97
C SER A 22 42.34 36.81 -10.88
N PRO A 23 43.19 35.97 -11.47
CA PRO A 23 42.76 34.85 -12.29
C PRO A 23 41.94 33.85 -11.44
N PRO A 24 40.97 33.15 -12.07
CA PRO A 24 40.13 32.18 -11.37
C PRO A 24 40.97 31.02 -10.79
N PRO A 25 40.57 30.45 -9.63
CA PRO A 25 41.27 29.30 -9.06
C PRO A 25 41.17 28.09 -10.00
N GLN A 26 42.30 27.42 -10.19
CA GLN A 26 42.36 26.17 -10.95
C GLN A 26 41.51 25.10 -10.28
N PRO A 27 40.79 24.25 -11.05
CA PRO A 27 40.06 23.11 -10.46
C PRO A 27 41.00 22.15 -9.78
N PRO A 28 40.54 21.45 -8.73
CA PRO A 28 41.34 20.49 -7.98
C PRO A 28 41.89 19.40 -8.91
N GLN A 29 43.15 19.10 -8.78
CA GLN A 29 43.80 18.00 -9.50
C GLN A 29 43.17 16.68 -9.05
N GLN A 30 42.81 15.83 -10.00
CA GLN A 30 42.35 14.48 -9.75
C GLN A 30 43.42 13.63 -9.04
N PRO A 31 43.08 12.73 -8.15
CA PRO A 31 44.02 11.79 -7.57
C PRO A 31 44.63 10.89 -8.64
N PRO A 32 45.87 10.43 -8.46
CA PRO A 32 46.56 9.59 -9.44
C PRO A 32 45.83 8.26 -9.63
N GLN A 33 45.57 7.94 -10.90
CA GLN A 33 44.99 6.63 -11.28
C GLN A 33 46.02 5.51 -11.00
N PRO A 34 45.56 4.33 -10.58
CA PRO A 34 46.41 3.16 -10.46
C PRO A 34 46.97 2.72 -11.82
N PRO A 35 48.17 2.13 -11.89
CA PRO A 35 48.83 1.77 -13.14
C PRO A 35 48.04 0.71 -13.88
N GLN A 36 47.81 0.98 -15.19
CA GLN A 36 47.22 0.02 -16.12
C GLN A 36 48.23 -1.12 -16.42
N PRO A 37 47.79 -2.38 -16.53
CA PRO A 37 48.63 -3.48 -16.96
C PRO A 37 49.02 -3.33 -18.46
N GLN A 38 50.28 -3.57 -18.76
CA GLN A 38 50.80 -3.59 -20.12
C GLN A 38 50.25 -4.76 -20.96
N PRO A 39 50.10 -4.61 -22.29
CA PRO A 39 49.65 -5.70 -23.16
C PRO A 39 50.71 -6.76 -23.34
N GLY A 40 50.39 -8.01 -22.99
CA GLY A 40 51.19 -9.18 -23.32
C GLY A 40 50.90 -9.64 -24.76
N TYR A 41 51.96 -10.11 -25.39
CA TYR A 41 52.04 -10.63 -26.76
C TYR A 41 51.07 -11.78 -27.05
N GLY A 42 50.55 -11.80 -28.28
CA GLY A 42 49.45 -12.54 -28.80
C GLY A 42 49.58 -14.06 -28.93
N TYR A 43 48.41 -14.67 -29.02
CA TYR A 43 48.14 -15.94 -29.66
C TYR A 43 47.01 -15.80 -30.68
N PRO A 44 46.97 -16.62 -31.76
CA PRO A 44 46.13 -16.35 -32.92
C PRO A 44 44.64 -16.62 -32.66
N GLN A 45 43.85 -15.72 -33.20
CA GLN A 45 42.38 -15.70 -33.12
C GLN A 45 41.77 -16.84 -33.94
N ALA A 46 40.89 -17.59 -33.32
CA ALA A 46 39.97 -18.50 -34.01
C ALA A 46 38.81 -17.73 -34.65
N ALA A 47 38.42 -18.13 -35.83
CA ALA A 47 37.41 -17.49 -36.66
C ALA A 47 36.02 -17.49 -36.01
N PRO A 48 35.18 -16.44 -36.20
CA PRO A 48 33.86 -16.36 -35.61
C PRO A 48 32.86 -17.31 -36.29
N ALA A 49 32.00 -17.92 -35.50
CA ALA A 49 30.89 -18.73 -35.96
C ALA A 49 29.79 -17.87 -36.64
N PRO A 50 29.10 -18.36 -37.67
CA PRO A 50 28.09 -17.60 -38.40
C PRO A 50 26.80 -17.41 -37.58
N GLN A 51 26.27 -16.19 -37.63
CA GLN A 51 24.96 -15.82 -37.07
C GLN A 51 23.82 -16.43 -37.90
N PRO A 52 22.70 -16.82 -37.25
CA PRO A 52 21.49 -17.24 -37.95
C PRO A 52 20.79 -16.03 -38.62
N GLN A 53 20.45 -16.17 -39.87
CA GLN A 53 19.62 -15.20 -40.62
C GLN A 53 18.13 -15.43 -40.34
N PRO A 54 17.30 -14.34 -40.34
CA PRO A 54 15.85 -14.46 -40.21
C PRO A 54 15.21 -15.00 -41.49
N PRO A 55 14.07 -15.75 -41.38
CA PRO A 55 13.41 -16.33 -42.56
C PRO A 55 12.64 -15.30 -43.36
N GLN A 56 12.79 -15.36 -44.71
CA GLN A 56 12.00 -14.61 -45.68
C GLN A 56 10.65 -15.32 -45.96
N PRO A 57 9.58 -14.59 -46.34
CA PRO A 57 8.28 -15.16 -46.67
C PRO A 57 8.27 -15.70 -48.10
N GLY A 58 7.82 -16.95 -48.29
CA GLY A 58 7.58 -17.54 -49.59
C GLY A 58 6.09 -17.62 -49.90
N TYR A 59 5.74 -17.17 -51.08
CA TYR A 59 4.43 -17.31 -51.74
C TYR A 59 4.26 -18.66 -52.40
N GLY A 60 2.99 -19.18 -52.45
CA GLY A 60 2.58 -20.03 -53.56
C GLY A 60 1.76 -21.26 -53.23
N TYR A 61 0.57 -21.28 -53.65
CA TYR A 61 -0.57 -22.18 -53.81
C TYR A 61 -0.32 -23.45 -54.62
N PRO A 62 -1.37 -24.33 -54.87
CA PRO A 62 -2.01 -25.36 -54.06
C PRO A 62 -1.97 -26.74 -54.76
N GLY A 63 -2.42 -27.80 -54.07
CA GLY A 63 -2.71 -29.07 -54.76
C GLY A 63 -2.97 -30.28 -53.87
N ALA A 64 -4.14 -30.57 -53.73
CA ALA A 64 -5.02 -31.76 -53.62
C ALA A 64 -4.46 -33.17 -53.31
N GLN A 65 -5.20 -33.81 -52.40
CA GLN A 65 -5.80 -35.17 -52.43
C GLN A 65 -5.09 -36.38 -51.83
N GLN A 66 -5.84 -36.97 -50.88
CA GLN A 66 -6.20 -38.38 -50.64
C GLN A 66 -5.39 -39.22 -49.64
N ASN A 67 -6.13 -39.58 -48.58
CA ASN A 67 -6.05 -40.77 -47.71
C ASN A 67 -6.16 -42.10 -48.52
N PRO A 68 -6.05 -43.34 -47.99
CA PRO A 68 -6.27 -43.79 -46.60
C PRO A 68 -5.50 -45.09 -46.14
N TYR A 69 -5.85 -45.55 -44.89
CA TYR A 69 -5.66 -46.91 -44.29
C TYR A 69 -4.24 -47.23 -43.76
N GLY A 70 -3.99 -47.75 -42.58
CA GLY A 70 -4.77 -48.47 -41.58
C GLY A 70 -3.84 -49.27 -40.66
N GLN A 71 -4.28 -49.57 -39.46
CA GLN A 71 -3.94 -50.70 -38.56
C GLN A 71 -2.85 -50.57 -37.49
N GLN A 72 -3.34 -50.69 -36.27
CA GLN A 72 -2.71 -51.09 -34.98
C GLN A 72 -2.54 -52.65 -34.91
N PRO A 73 -2.07 -53.22 -33.75
CA PRO A 73 -0.82 -53.21 -32.99
C PRO A 73 -0.16 -54.62 -32.93
N PRO A 74 0.68 -55.09 -32.04
CA PRO A 74 0.58 -55.15 -30.58
C PRO A 74 1.90 -55.12 -29.75
N ALA A 75 1.70 -55.20 -28.43
CA ALA A 75 2.58 -55.16 -27.29
C ALA A 75 3.58 -56.33 -27.09
N HIS A 76 4.57 -56.09 -26.24
CA HIS A 76 5.33 -56.90 -25.26
C HIS A 76 6.77 -56.37 -25.20
N GLY A 77 7.43 -56.04 -24.13
CA GLY A 77 7.55 -56.64 -22.84
C GLY A 77 9.03 -56.66 -22.44
N GLN A 78 9.34 -56.35 -21.16
CA GLN A 78 10.54 -56.68 -20.39
C GLN A 78 11.73 -55.73 -20.34
N GLN A 79 11.98 -55.28 -19.11
CA GLN A 79 13.25 -54.86 -18.47
C GLN A 79 14.21 -56.07 -18.36
N PRO A 80 15.49 -55.93 -17.82
CA PRO A 80 16.29 -54.82 -17.32
C PRO A 80 17.78 -54.86 -17.77
N SER A 81 18.58 -53.87 -17.47
CA SER A 81 19.92 -54.04 -16.85
C SER A 81 20.76 -52.75 -16.82
N ALA A 82 21.43 -52.57 -15.69
CA ALA A 82 22.37 -51.57 -15.27
C ALA A 82 23.69 -51.52 -16.05
N TYR A 83 24.39 -50.41 -15.94
CA TYR A 83 25.84 -50.09 -15.94
C TYR A 83 25.96 -48.68 -16.49
N GLY A 84 26.69 -47.69 -15.95
CA GLY A 84 27.83 -47.62 -15.11
C GLY A 84 28.28 -46.15 -15.17
N GLN A 85 28.66 -45.55 -14.06
CA GLN A 85 29.28 -44.21 -13.99
C GLN A 85 30.72 -44.24 -14.50
N PRO A 86 31.28 -43.12 -14.97
CA PRO A 86 32.69 -42.83 -14.80
C PRO A 86 32.93 -41.72 -13.78
N GLN A 87 33.80 -41.99 -12.87
CA GLN A 87 34.42 -41.12 -11.88
C GLN A 87 35.29 -40.06 -12.55
N ASN A 88 35.33 -38.91 -11.97
CA ASN A 88 36.34 -37.88 -12.25
C ASN A 88 37.30 -37.75 -11.04
N PRO A 89 38.63 -37.88 -11.23
CA PRO A 89 39.59 -37.74 -10.16
C PRO A 89 40.30 -36.39 -10.23
N TYR A 90 40.17 -35.55 -9.22
CA TYR A 90 41.23 -34.67 -8.77
C TYR A 90 40.95 -34.27 -7.31
N ALA A 91 41.72 -34.90 -6.45
CA ALA A 91 41.90 -34.50 -5.05
C ALA A 91 42.98 -33.43 -4.94
N GLN A 92 42.78 -32.45 -4.11
CA GLN A 92 43.87 -31.62 -3.56
C GLN A 92 43.77 -31.52 -2.05
N PRO A 93 44.95 -31.41 -1.35
CA PRO A 93 45.07 -31.74 0.05
C PRO A 93 44.79 -30.55 0.99
N GLY A 94 44.46 -30.92 2.21
CA GLY A 94 44.00 -30.10 3.29
C GLY A 94 44.98 -29.15 3.96
N GLN A 95 44.41 -28.22 4.71
CA GLN A 95 45.08 -27.49 5.79
C GLN A 95 44.26 -27.58 7.09
N PRO A 96 44.93 -27.39 8.27
CA PRO A 96 44.53 -27.97 9.54
C PRO A 96 43.54 -27.09 10.33
N GLY A 97 42.69 -27.78 11.10
CA GLY A 97 41.67 -27.16 11.94
C GLY A 97 42.20 -26.61 13.25
N TYR A 98 41.52 -25.58 13.72
CA TYR A 98 41.56 -25.18 15.14
C TYR A 98 40.28 -25.65 15.81
N GLY A 99 40.46 -26.41 16.90
CA GLY A 99 39.39 -26.99 17.67
C GLY A 99 38.76 -26.01 18.66
N TYR A 100 37.45 -26.18 18.89
CA TYR A 100 36.75 -25.67 20.05
C TYR A 100 36.19 -26.82 20.89
N PRO A 101 36.10 -26.67 22.22
CA PRO A 101 35.82 -27.78 23.15
C PRO A 101 34.34 -27.96 23.45
N GLY A 102 33.93 -29.20 23.47
CA GLY A 102 33.08 -29.90 24.41
C GLY A 102 31.67 -29.41 24.74
N GLN A 103 30.69 -30.09 24.16
CA GLN A 103 29.32 -30.19 24.75
C GLN A 103 29.26 -31.38 25.72
N PRO A 104 28.50 -31.28 26.85
CA PRO A 104 28.26 -32.42 27.76
C PRO A 104 27.18 -33.37 27.21
N PRO A 105 27.21 -34.65 27.62
CA PRO A 105 26.36 -35.70 27.04
C PRO A 105 24.94 -35.69 27.60
N THR A 106 23.97 -35.86 26.70
CA THR A 106 22.57 -36.15 27.02
C THR A 106 22.41 -37.63 27.41
N VAL A 107 21.77 -37.87 28.55
CA VAL A 107 21.41 -39.21 29.04
C VAL A 107 20.03 -39.59 28.47
N PRO A 108 19.84 -40.81 27.95
CA PRO A 108 18.52 -41.27 27.51
C PRO A 108 17.69 -41.76 28.70
N VAL A 109 16.47 -41.24 28.83
CA VAL A 109 15.46 -41.76 29.79
C VAL A 109 14.69 -42.88 29.13
N GLN A 110 14.81 -44.08 29.69
CA GLN A 110 14.05 -45.26 29.37
C GLN A 110 12.61 -45.14 29.95
N THR A 111 11.62 -45.32 29.14
CA THR A 111 10.24 -45.55 29.55
C THR A 111 10.00 -47.02 29.85
N GLN A 112 9.48 -47.30 31.04
CA GLN A 112 8.96 -48.61 31.40
C GLN A 112 7.45 -48.50 31.74
N PRO A 113 6.60 -49.44 31.31
CA PRO A 113 5.17 -49.37 31.55
C PRO A 113 4.81 -50.04 32.88
N GLY A 114 4.00 -49.36 33.68
CA GLY A 114 3.47 -49.86 34.93
C GLY A 114 1.96 -49.67 35.05
N GLN A 115 1.30 -50.72 35.32
CA GLN A 115 -0.09 -51.11 35.44
C GLN A 115 -0.99 -50.24 36.34
N SER A 116 -2.23 -50.07 35.82
CA SER A 116 -3.57 -50.05 36.45
C SER A 116 -3.76 -49.64 37.93
N GLY A 117 -4.61 -48.63 38.14
CA GLY A 117 -5.29 -48.36 39.41
C GLY A 117 -6.36 -47.31 39.21
N GLY A 118 -7.64 -47.70 39.27
CA GLY A 118 -8.78 -46.83 39.04
C GLY A 118 -8.97 -45.81 40.16
N GLY A 119 -9.21 -44.57 39.76
CA GLY A 119 -9.68 -43.49 40.61
C GLY A 119 -10.44 -42.51 39.76
N ARG A 120 -11.75 -42.49 39.90
CA ARG A 120 -12.66 -41.54 39.26
C ARG A 120 -12.34 -40.13 39.72
N ASN A 121 -11.72 -39.33 38.89
CA ASN A 121 -11.46 -37.90 39.17
C ASN A 121 -12.73 -37.09 38.93
N ASN A 122 -13.46 -36.81 40.01
CA ASN A 122 -14.59 -35.86 40.04
C ASN A 122 -14.19 -34.40 39.75
N THR A 123 -12.90 -34.10 39.64
CA THR A 123 -12.36 -32.73 39.41
C THR A 123 -12.72 -32.17 38.04
N VAL A 124 -12.77 -33.02 37.02
CA VAL A 124 -13.14 -32.57 35.65
C VAL A 124 -14.63 -32.21 35.56
N LEU A 125 -15.47 -32.92 36.33
CA LEU A 125 -16.91 -32.64 36.38
C LEU A 125 -17.19 -31.28 37.04
N PHE A 126 -16.44 -30.89 38.05
CA PHE A 126 -16.59 -29.59 38.72
C PHE A 126 -16.13 -28.43 37.85
N ILE A 127 -15.09 -28.61 37.03
CA ILE A 127 -14.61 -27.56 36.09
C ILE A 127 -15.64 -27.32 34.99
N VAL A 128 -16.25 -28.36 34.43
CA VAL A 128 -17.26 -28.23 33.38
C VAL A 128 -18.55 -27.61 33.93
N VAL A 129 -18.97 -27.99 35.11
CA VAL A 129 -20.16 -27.42 35.77
C VAL A 129 -19.92 -25.93 36.11
N ALA A 130 -18.73 -25.56 36.60
CA ALA A 130 -18.39 -24.16 36.89
C ALA A 130 -18.38 -23.29 35.62
N ALA A 131 -17.89 -23.81 34.52
CA ALA A 131 -17.89 -23.08 33.23
C ALA A 131 -19.31 -22.87 32.68
N VAL A 132 -20.18 -23.86 32.77
CA VAL A 132 -21.59 -23.75 32.34
C VAL A 132 -22.37 -22.77 33.20
N VAL A 133 -22.15 -22.78 34.54
CA VAL A 133 -22.79 -21.81 35.43
C VAL A 133 -22.31 -20.39 35.20
N ALA A 134 -21.02 -20.19 34.91
CA ALA A 134 -20.47 -18.86 34.58
C ALA A 134 -21.08 -18.31 33.27
N ILE A 135 -21.23 -19.13 32.24
CA ILE A 135 -21.85 -18.74 30.97
C ILE A 135 -23.36 -18.43 31.18
N ALA A 136 -24.06 -19.23 31.97
CA ALA A 136 -25.48 -18.99 32.28
C ALA A 136 -25.69 -17.67 33.05
N LEU A 137 -24.79 -17.31 33.96
CA LEU A 137 -24.86 -16.05 34.73
C LEU A 137 -24.56 -14.84 33.84
N ILE A 138 -23.64 -14.96 32.87
CA ILE A 138 -23.33 -13.88 31.90
C ILE A 138 -24.53 -13.65 30.98
N VAL A 139 -25.18 -14.71 30.50
CA VAL A 139 -26.32 -14.59 29.58
C VAL A 139 -27.55 -14.05 30.31
N THR A 140 -27.85 -14.55 31.53
CA THR A 140 -28.99 -14.06 32.32
C THR A 140 -28.78 -12.64 32.85
N GLY A 141 -27.56 -12.29 33.26
CA GLY A 141 -27.20 -10.92 33.67
C GLY A 141 -27.30 -9.92 32.50
N GLY A 142 -26.88 -10.31 31.31
CA GLY A 142 -27.00 -9.50 30.09
C GLY A 142 -28.45 -9.24 29.67
N ILE A 143 -29.32 -10.26 29.79
CA ILE A 143 -30.76 -10.12 29.46
C ILE A 143 -31.48 -9.27 30.52
N TRP A 144 -31.13 -9.41 31.82
CA TRP A 144 -31.72 -8.58 32.85
C TRP A 144 -31.32 -7.11 32.76
N TYR A 145 -30.06 -6.81 32.40
CA TYR A 145 -29.59 -5.44 32.17
C TYR A 145 -30.27 -4.80 30.95
N ALA A 146 -30.56 -5.57 29.92
CA ALA A 146 -31.26 -5.08 28.72
C ALA A 146 -32.78 -4.84 28.94
N HIS A 147 -33.41 -5.47 30.00
CA HIS A 147 -34.84 -5.34 30.28
C HIS A 147 -35.17 -4.34 31.39
N SER A 148 -34.18 -3.88 32.17
CA SER A 148 -34.40 -2.95 33.29
C SER A 148 -34.25 -1.46 32.92
N SER A 149 -34.00 -1.14 31.65
CA SER A 149 -33.90 0.23 31.15
C SER A 149 -35.07 0.54 30.20
N GLY A 150 -36.27 0.52 30.75
CA GLY A 150 -37.49 0.95 30.04
C GLY A 150 -37.99 2.27 30.61
N ASP A 151 -38.19 3.16 29.68
CA ASP A 151 -39.07 4.34 29.65
C ASP A 151 -38.51 5.69 30.16
N ASP A 152 -38.23 6.55 29.27
CA ASP A 152 -38.88 7.80 28.89
C ASP A 152 -38.03 8.69 27.94
N GLY A 153 -38.56 8.91 26.77
CA GLY A 153 -38.58 10.20 26.07
C GLY A 153 -37.33 10.80 25.43
N LYS A 154 -37.29 10.75 24.09
CA LYS A 154 -36.65 11.66 23.12
C LYS A 154 -35.23 11.37 22.64
N THR A 155 -35.21 10.76 21.43
CA THR A 155 -34.35 11.07 20.26
C THR A 155 -32.99 11.70 20.52
N HIS A 156 -31.96 10.87 20.44
CA HIS A 156 -30.75 11.08 19.68
C HIS A 156 -30.09 9.72 19.46
N GLY A 157 -30.08 9.24 18.21
CA GLY A 157 -29.50 7.96 17.85
C GLY A 157 -27.97 7.98 18.00
N THR A 158 -27.51 7.20 18.95
CA THR A 158 -26.13 6.75 19.02
C THR A 158 -26.14 5.24 18.85
N ALA A 159 -25.99 4.81 17.63
CA ALA A 159 -25.72 3.40 17.35
C ALA A 159 -24.24 3.12 17.68
N SER A 160 -24.02 2.59 18.88
CA SER A 160 -22.75 1.97 19.24
C SER A 160 -22.73 0.55 18.68
N SER A 161 -22.21 0.39 17.47
CA SER A 161 -21.76 -0.91 16.98
C SER A 161 -20.23 -0.91 16.97
N SER A 162 -19.63 -1.63 17.90
CA SER A 162 -18.22 -1.99 17.87
C SER A 162 -17.97 -3.01 16.75
N GLY A 163 -17.88 -2.50 15.53
CA GLY A 163 -17.34 -3.21 14.38
C GLY A 163 -16.07 -2.48 14.00
N GLY A 164 -14.91 -3.11 14.14
CA GLY A 164 -13.63 -2.55 13.76
C GLY A 164 -13.66 -2.05 12.32
N LYS A 165 -13.57 -0.72 12.13
CA LYS A 165 -13.36 -0.13 10.82
C LYS A 165 -11.89 -0.31 10.48
N GLY A 166 -11.57 -1.41 9.82
CA GLY A 166 -10.27 -1.62 9.19
C GLY A 166 -10.08 -0.57 8.11
N GLY A 167 -9.00 0.19 8.24
CA GLY A 167 -8.71 1.27 7.33
C GLY A 167 -8.27 0.78 5.95
N SER A 168 -9.09 1.03 5.01
CA SER A 168 -8.76 1.35 3.64
C SER A 168 -9.70 2.50 3.31
N GLY A 169 -9.15 3.71 3.16
CA GLY A 169 -9.79 5.01 2.95
C GLY A 169 -11.27 5.04 2.58
N GLY A 170 -12.14 4.80 3.53
CA GLY A 170 -13.56 4.90 3.33
C GLY A 170 -14.27 5.35 4.59
N THR A 171 -14.86 6.53 4.58
CA THR A 171 -15.85 6.96 5.55
C THR A 171 -16.91 5.86 5.66
N GLY A 172 -17.15 5.41 6.92
CA GLY A 172 -18.04 4.32 7.20
C GLY A 172 -19.43 4.47 6.58
N GLY A 173 -19.58 3.89 5.41
CA GLY A 173 -20.85 3.61 4.80
C GLY A 173 -21.48 2.37 5.43
N GLY A 174 -22.79 2.36 5.50
CA GLY A 174 -23.51 1.13 5.81
C GLY A 174 -23.23 0.04 4.77
N LYS A 175 -23.74 -1.15 5.03
CA LYS A 175 -23.64 -2.27 4.09
C LYS A 175 -24.18 -1.89 2.71
N GLU A 176 -23.36 -2.07 1.68
CA GLU A 176 -23.75 -1.79 0.29
C GLU A 176 -25.02 -2.58 -0.06
N LYS A 177 -25.93 -1.93 -0.76
CA LYS A 177 -27.16 -2.59 -1.20
C LYS A 177 -26.88 -3.43 -2.45
N VAL A 178 -27.32 -4.68 -2.44
CA VAL A 178 -27.32 -5.52 -3.63
C VAL A 178 -28.36 -4.98 -4.60
N PRO A 179 -27.96 -4.50 -5.79
CA PRO A 179 -28.94 -3.97 -6.76
C PRO A 179 -29.74 -5.11 -7.39
N ALA A 180 -30.95 -4.81 -7.84
CA ALA A 180 -31.76 -5.77 -8.60
C ALA A 180 -31.12 -6.07 -9.97
N ASP A 181 -30.49 -5.05 -10.58
CA ASP A 181 -29.70 -5.14 -11.80
C ASP A 181 -28.32 -4.51 -11.53
N PRO A 182 -27.22 -5.28 -11.58
CA PRO A 182 -25.89 -4.74 -11.39
C PRO A 182 -25.30 -4.04 -12.62
N ALA A 183 -26.02 -4.02 -13.76
CA ALA A 183 -25.53 -3.37 -14.97
C ALA A 183 -25.28 -1.88 -14.73
N ALA A 184 -24.06 -1.45 -14.97
CA ALA A 184 -23.64 -0.08 -14.81
C ALA A 184 -23.59 0.69 -16.12
N LYS A 185 -23.52 2.01 -16.00
CA LYS A 185 -23.17 2.92 -17.08
C LYS A 185 -22.04 3.84 -16.62
N VAL A 186 -21.31 4.42 -17.55
CA VAL A 186 -20.43 5.55 -17.26
C VAL A 186 -21.27 6.72 -16.82
N LEU A 187 -21.05 7.23 -15.61
CA LEU A 187 -21.78 8.38 -15.06
C LEU A 187 -21.11 9.68 -15.51
N PHE A 188 -19.78 9.76 -15.38
CA PHE A 188 -19.00 10.88 -15.86
C PHE A 188 -17.52 10.50 -15.96
N GLU A 189 -16.80 11.34 -16.69
CA GLU A 189 -15.37 11.23 -16.92
C GLU A 189 -14.72 12.60 -16.71
N VAL A 190 -13.48 12.61 -16.23
CA VAL A 190 -12.64 13.81 -16.18
C VAL A 190 -11.39 13.52 -17.00
N PRO A 191 -11.15 14.27 -18.09
CA PRO A 191 -10.01 14.03 -18.96
C PRO A 191 -8.68 14.14 -18.22
N LEU A 192 -7.72 13.30 -18.57
CA LEU A 192 -6.36 13.38 -18.03
C LEU A 192 -5.68 14.67 -18.52
N PRO A 193 -5.13 15.51 -17.62
CA PRO A 193 -4.40 16.70 -18.02
C PRO A 193 -3.14 16.34 -18.83
N VAL A 194 -2.92 17.06 -19.90
CA VAL A 194 -1.69 16.94 -20.71
C VAL A 194 -0.62 17.84 -20.13
N THR A 195 0.52 17.27 -19.78
CA THR A 195 1.66 17.94 -19.16
C THR A 195 2.93 17.75 -19.99
N ASN A 196 3.97 18.53 -19.71
CA ASN A 196 5.28 18.33 -20.34
C ASN A 196 6.09 17.23 -19.66
N ASP A 197 5.73 16.88 -18.41
CA ASP A 197 6.37 15.89 -17.57
C ASP A 197 5.33 15.08 -16.81
N THR A 198 5.74 13.95 -16.23
CA THR A 198 4.89 13.20 -15.31
C THR A 198 4.69 14.01 -14.04
N VAL A 199 3.44 14.25 -13.65
CA VAL A 199 3.07 15.06 -12.49
C VAL A 199 2.15 14.24 -11.59
N SER A 200 2.46 14.18 -10.29
CA SER A 200 1.61 13.51 -9.31
C SER A 200 0.22 14.17 -9.22
N THR A 201 -0.80 13.34 -9.24
CA THR A 201 -2.21 13.70 -9.04
C THR A 201 -2.83 12.85 -7.92
N VAL A 202 -2.00 12.35 -6.99
CA VAL A 202 -2.42 11.55 -5.85
C VAL A 202 -3.41 12.30 -4.97
N GLY A 203 -4.46 11.61 -4.52
CA GLY A 203 -5.54 12.14 -3.69
C GLY A 203 -6.91 12.05 -4.38
N SER A 204 -7.72 11.12 -3.89
CA SER A 204 -9.09 10.87 -4.30
C SER A 204 -9.94 10.63 -3.05
N TRP A 205 -11.01 11.40 -2.88
CA TRP A 205 -11.82 11.37 -1.66
C TRP A 205 -13.31 11.45 -1.97
N LEU A 206 -14.08 10.79 -1.14
CA LEU A 206 -15.54 10.76 -1.26
C LEU A 206 -16.19 11.09 0.09
N THR A 207 -17.01 12.15 0.10
CA THR A 207 -17.92 12.48 1.20
C THR A 207 -19.36 12.17 0.77
N ASP A 208 -20.34 12.50 1.60
CA ASP A 208 -21.75 12.39 1.21
C ASP A 208 -22.16 13.42 0.13
N LYS A 209 -21.37 14.48 -0.03
CA LYS A 209 -21.69 15.62 -0.89
C LYS A 209 -20.77 15.78 -2.09
N VAL A 210 -19.55 15.31 -2.00
CA VAL A 210 -18.49 15.62 -2.95
C VAL A 210 -17.62 14.40 -3.23
N TYR A 211 -17.32 14.18 -4.50
CA TYR A 211 -16.15 13.45 -4.95
C TYR A 211 -15.05 14.46 -5.25
N ALA A 212 -13.92 14.38 -4.58
CA ALA A 212 -12.80 15.27 -4.78
C ALA A 212 -11.59 14.52 -5.35
N LYS A 213 -10.90 15.16 -6.31
CA LYS A 213 -9.71 14.59 -6.95
C LYS A 213 -8.63 15.66 -7.12
N SER A 214 -7.40 15.30 -6.78
CA SER A 214 -6.27 16.16 -7.11
C SER A 214 -5.92 16.06 -8.60
N GLY A 215 -5.59 17.20 -9.16
CA GLY A 215 -5.08 17.37 -10.51
C GLY A 215 -3.70 18.04 -10.49
N VAL A 216 -3.32 18.64 -11.61
CA VAL A 216 -2.05 19.34 -11.73
C VAL A 216 -2.11 20.68 -10.99
N ALA A 217 -1.47 20.78 -9.83
CA ALA A 217 -1.46 21.96 -8.95
C ALA A 217 -2.88 22.47 -8.59
N GLU A 218 -3.82 21.58 -8.46
CA GLU A 218 -5.18 21.90 -8.03
C GLU A 218 -5.87 20.68 -7.40
N ILE A 219 -6.95 20.93 -6.67
CA ILE A 219 -7.91 19.90 -6.26
C ILE A 219 -9.28 20.36 -6.71
N ALA A 220 -10.03 19.50 -7.37
CA ALA A 220 -11.38 19.79 -7.83
C ALA A 220 -12.39 18.88 -7.15
N GLY A 221 -13.50 19.46 -6.73
CA GLY A 221 -14.67 18.74 -6.21
C GLY A 221 -15.77 18.66 -7.24
N TYR A 222 -16.41 17.50 -7.29
CA TYR A 222 -17.47 17.17 -8.23
C TYR A 222 -18.70 16.66 -7.49
N ASP A 223 -19.88 16.91 -8.04
CA ASP A 223 -21.10 16.20 -7.64
C ASP A 223 -20.85 14.69 -7.82
N PRO A 224 -21.02 13.86 -6.78
CA PRO A 224 -20.64 12.44 -6.84
C PRO A 224 -21.52 11.60 -7.78
N VAL A 225 -22.65 12.14 -8.22
CA VAL A 225 -23.59 11.46 -9.13
C VAL A 225 -23.52 12.01 -10.55
N LYS A 226 -23.50 13.35 -10.67
CA LYS A 226 -23.61 14.04 -11.96
C LYS A 226 -22.26 14.39 -12.56
N GLY A 227 -21.16 14.33 -11.78
CA GLY A 227 -19.83 14.76 -12.22
C GLY A 227 -19.70 16.28 -12.47
N THR A 228 -20.73 17.06 -12.10
CA THR A 228 -20.67 18.52 -12.25
C THR A 228 -19.62 19.06 -11.29
N LYS A 229 -18.66 19.84 -11.81
CA LYS A 229 -17.64 20.49 -10.97
C LYS A 229 -18.30 21.50 -10.03
N LEU A 230 -18.08 21.33 -8.73
CA LEU A 230 -18.63 22.17 -7.66
C LEU A 230 -17.66 23.28 -7.26
N TRP A 231 -16.38 22.95 -7.14
CA TRP A 231 -15.35 23.88 -6.70
C TRP A 231 -13.95 23.46 -7.18
N THR A 232 -13.00 24.37 -7.05
CA THR A 232 -11.56 24.11 -7.30
C THR A 232 -10.72 24.86 -6.29
N ILE A 233 -9.84 24.13 -5.60
CA ILE A 233 -8.76 24.68 -4.75
C ILE A 233 -7.50 24.75 -5.59
N LYS A 234 -7.01 25.94 -5.89
CA LYS A 234 -5.72 26.12 -6.57
C LYS A 234 -4.57 25.99 -5.58
N LEU A 235 -3.53 25.26 -6.01
CA LEU A 235 -2.29 25.07 -5.25
C LEU A 235 -1.12 25.71 -6.01
N PRO A 236 -0.08 26.17 -5.32
CA PRO A 236 1.12 26.72 -5.99
C PRO A 236 1.94 25.64 -6.71
N GLY A 237 1.84 24.37 -6.30
CA GLY A 237 2.53 23.24 -6.89
C GLY A 237 1.76 21.93 -6.74
N PRO A 238 2.23 20.84 -7.34
CA PRO A 238 1.59 19.53 -7.30
C PRO A 238 1.47 18.96 -5.90
N VAL A 239 0.43 18.14 -5.68
CA VAL A 239 0.28 17.32 -4.49
C VAL A 239 1.33 16.20 -4.51
N CYS A 240 2.01 15.98 -3.39
CA CYS A 240 3.01 14.94 -3.22
C CYS A 240 2.46 13.71 -2.51
N ALA A 241 1.72 13.96 -1.43
CA ALA A 241 1.03 12.92 -0.68
C ALA A 241 -0.33 13.42 -0.22
N ALA A 242 -1.25 12.50 -0.06
CA ALA A 242 -2.63 12.75 0.32
C ALA A 242 -3.07 11.71 1.35
N SER A 243 -3.63 12.16 2.46
CA SER A 243 -4.21 11.24 3.44
C SER A 243 -5.36 10.46 2.81
N LYS A 244 -5.34 9.14 2.93
CA LYS A 244 -6.48 8.29 2.56
C LYS A 244 -7.66 8.47 3.52
N GLN A 245 -7.42 9.09 4.68
CA GLN A 245 -8.40 9.26 5.73
C GLN A 245 -9.16 10.59 5.57
N VAL A 246 -10.49 10.52 5.76
CA VAL A 246 -11.38 11.66 5.78
C VAL A 246 -12.17 11.63 7.09
N THR A 247 -12.25 12.75 7.79
CA THR A 247 -13.07 12.84 9.01
C THR A 247 -14.57 12.79 8.66
N SER A 248 -15.41 12.52 9.65
CA SER A 248 -16.87 12.47 9.45
C SER A 248 -17.47 13.80 8.99
N ASP A 249 -16.78 14.91 9.19
CA ASP A 249 -17.14 16.26 8.75
C ASP A 249 -16.38 16.70 7.47
N GLY A 250 -15.88 15.73 6.69
CA GLY A 250 -15.33 15.97 5.36
C GLY A 250 -13.95 16.60 5.31
N ARG A 251 -13.12 16.45 6.36
CA ARG A 251 -11.77 17.04 6.39
C ARG A 251 -10.70 15.99 6.12
N THR A 252 -9.66 16.43 5.39
CA THR A 252 -8.47 15.63 5.07
C THR A 252 -7.22 16.49 5.04
N ALA A 253 -6.07 15.90 4.71
CA ALA A 253 -4.80 16.59 4.64
C ALA A 253 -3.96 16.15 3.44
N ILE A 254 -3.11 17.07 2.98
CA ILE A 254 -2.17 16.85 1.88
C ILE A 254 -0.80 17.43 2.21
N THR A 255 0.24 16.92 1.54
CA THR A 255 1.50 17.65 1.34
C THR A 255 1.64 18.03 -0.13
N TYR A 256 2.26 19.16 -0.42
CA TYR A 256 2.40 19.66 -1.78
C TYR A 256 3.64 20.54 -1.94
N GLN A 257 4.07 20.73 -3.17
CA GLN A 257 5.22 21.58 -3.51
C GLN A 257 4.88 23.05 -3.35
N PRO A 258 5.80 23.91 -2.84
CA PRO A 258 5.58 25.35 -2.64
C PRO A 258 5.43 26.13 -3.96
N LYS A 259 5.86 25.56 -5.06
CA LYS A 259 5.75 26.09 -6.43
C LYS A 259 5.74 24.95 -7.45
N TRP A 260 5.15 25.21 -8.60
CA TRP A 260 5.34 24.37 -9.76
C TRP A 260 6.43 24.97 -10.64
N ASP A 261 7.56 24.29 -10.69
CA ASP A 261 8.70 24.67 -11.50
C ASP A 261 8.98 23.58 -12.56
N THR A 262 8.59 23.85 -13.79
CA THR A 262 8.79 22.92 -14.91
C THR A 262 10.25 22.72 -15.33
N LYS A 263 11.18 23.49 -14.75
CA LYS A 263 12.62 23.37 -14.98
C LYS A 263 13.36 22.70 -13.84
N ASN A 264 12.83 22.81 -12.61
CA ASN A 264 13.38 22.18 -11.42
C ASN A 264 12.27 21.37 -10.71
N HIS A 265 12.19 20.09 -11.06
CA HIS A 265 11.15 19.18 -10.56
C HIS A 265 11.28 18.84 -9.07
N PHE A 266 12.35 19.28 -8.40
CA PHE A 266 12.64 18.99 -6.99
C PHE A 266 12.38 20.19 -6.06
N ALA A 267 11.21 20.82 -6.20
CA ALA A 267 10.84 21.91 -5.29
C ALA A 267 10.62 21.44 -3.83
N GLY A 268 10.64 20.13 -3.59
CA GLY A 268 10.37 19.50 -2.28
C GLY A 268 8.90 19.64 -1.84
N CYS A 269 8.43 18.69 -1.08
CA CYS A 269 7.05 18.61 -0.56
C CYS A 269 6.96 19.28 0.80
N THR A 270 7.22 20.58 0.85
CA THR A 270 7.43 21.33 2.09
C THR A 270 6.18 22.00 2.67
N GLN A 271 5.07 21.94 1.93
CA GLN A 271 3.80 22.52 2.36
C GLN A 271 2.86 21.43 2.86
N ILE A 272 2.29 21.63 4.05
CA ILE A 272 1.28 20.77 4.66
C ILE A 272 -0.02 21.56 4.71
N ALA A 273 -1.13 20.99 4.28
CA ALA A 273 -2.43 21.65 4.39
C ALA A 273 -3.53 20.70 4.85
N ALA A 274 -4.48 21.25 5.62
CA ALA A 274 -5.77 20.62 5.84
C ALA A 274 -6.82 21.24 4.90
N LEU A 275 -7.73 20.39 4.46
CA LEU A 275 -8.80 20.70 3.50
C LEU A 275 -10.16 20.39 4.13
N ASP A 276 -11.15 21.23 3.83
CA ASP A 276 -12.56 20.93 4.00
C ASP A 276 -13.12 20.60 2.62
N LEU A 277 -13.38 19.31 2.39
CA LEU A 277 -13.83 18.81 1.09
C LEU A 277 -15.27 19.23 0.78
N ASP A 278 -16.12 19.29 1.81
CA ASP A 278 -17.53 19.66 1.61
C ASP A 278 -17.66 21.15 1.26
N ALA A 279 -16.83 22.00 1.88
CA ALA A 279 -16.81 23.43 1.58
C ALA A 279 -15.90 23.78 0.38
N GLY A 280 -15.03 22.90 -0.06
CA GLY A 280 -14.05 23.17 -1.12
C GLY A 280 -13.02 24.23 -0.71
N THR A 281 -12.57 24.21 0.51
CA THR A 281 -11.67 25.25 1.05
C THR A 281 -10.44 24.62 1.69
N LYS A 282 -9.34 25.35 1.62
CA LYS A 282 -8.11 25.05 2.36
C LYS A 282 -8.20 25.73 3.73
N LEU A 283 -8.19 24.95 4.82
CA LEU A 283 -8.34 25.46 6.18
C LEU A 283 -7.07 26.22 6.62
N TRP A 284 -5.92 25.63 6.39
CA TRP A 284 -4.63 26.22 6.72
C TRP A 284 -3.51 25.61 5.87
N THR A 285 -2.34 26.26 5.90
CA THR A 285 -1.08 25.75 5.35
C THR A 285 0.03 25.94 6.37
N LYS A 286 0.90 24.94 6.51
CA LYS A 286 2.07 24.97 7.40
C LYS A 286 3.33 24.51 6.67
N THR A 287 4.47 25.00 7.13
CA THR A 287 5.80 24.53 6.77
C THR A 287 6.54 24.22 8.05
N VAL A 288 7.12 23.03 8.16
CA VAL A 288 7.99 22.62 9.28
C VAL A 288 9.43 22.79 8.84
N LYS A 289 10.29 23.17 9.77
CA LYS A 289 11.74 23.29 9.54
C LYS A 289 12.51 22.41 10.50
N ALA A 290 13.56 21.78 9.97
CA ALA A 290 14.65 21.20 10.74
C ALA A 290 15.85 22.14 10.60
N GLY A 291 16.19 22.84 11.68
CA GLY A 291 17.14 23.97 11.61
C GLY A 291 16.63 25.09 10.70
N ASP A 292 17.41 25.47 9.69
CA ASP A 292 17.07 26.53 8.73
C ASP A 292 16.31 26.04 7.50
N TYR A 293 16.25 24.74 7.26
CA TYR A 293 15.70 24.15 6.04
C TYR A 293 14.29 23.61 6.26
N PRO A 294 13.38 23.79 5.28
CA PRO A 294 12.07 23.16 5.34
C PRO A 294 12.19 21.64 5.11
N VAL A 295 11.48 20.87 5.95
CA VAL A 295 11.40 19.40 5.82
C VAL A 295 10.55 19.01 4.62
N ASN A 296 10.96 17.95 3.92
CA ASN A 296 10.30 17.42 2.73
C ASN A 296 9.42 16.22 3.11
N TYR A 297 8.13 16.43 3.33
CA TYR A 297 7.21 15.39 3.77
C TYR A 297 6.53 14.65 2.59
N GLN A 298 6.78 13.36 2.49
CA GLN A 298 6.12 12.48 1.52
C GLN A 298 5.08 11.53 2.16
N ASN A 299 4.92 11.60 3.47
CA ASN A 299 3.87 10.92 4.22
C ASN A 299 2.99 11.94 4.92
N VAL A 300 1.67 11.80 4.77
CA VAL A 300 0.67 12.56 5.51
C VAL A 300 -0.53 11.69 5.80
N THR A 301 -1.03 11.75 7.03
CA THR A 301 -2.24 11.05 7.43
C THR A 301 -3.12 11.89 8.34
N VAL A 302 -4.38 11.49 8.48
CA VAL A 302 -5.32 12.02 9.46
C VAL A 302 -5.72 10.91 10.44
N GLY A 303 -5.26 11.01 11.68
CA GLY A 303 -5.68 10.13 12.78
C GLY A 303 -6.72 10.86 13.65
N GLN A 304 -7.99 10.48 13.57
CA GLN A 304 -9.12 11.18 14.21
C GLN A 304 -9.20 12.66 13.77
N ARG A 305 -8.67 13.61 14.55
CA ARG A 305 -8.63 15.05 14.22
C ARG A 305 -7.20 15.61 14.22
N THR A 306 -6.24 14.74 14.02
CA THR A 306 -4.81 15.11 13.97
C THR A 306 -4.27 14.83 12.58
N VAL A 307 -3.70 15.87 11.97
CA VAL A 307 -2.86 15.73 10.76
C VAL A 307 -1.46 15.41 11.22
N ALA A 308 -0.91 14.29 10.78
CA ALA A 308 0.46 13.88 11.06
C ALA A 308 1.24 13.70 9.77
N VAL A 309 2.51 14.13 9.77
CA VAL A 309 3.47 14.03 8.68
C VAL A 309 4.78 13.47 9.20
N GLY A 310 5.41 12.57 8.46
CA GLY A 310 6.67 11.93 8.84
C GLY A 310 7.71 12.02 7.74
N ASP A 311 8.97 12.01 8.15
CA ASP A 311 10.17 12.00 7.31
C ASP A 311 11.38 11.60 8.16
N SER A 312 12.50 11.24 7.52
CA SER A 312 13.77 10.91 8.20
C SER A 312 14.32 12.04 9.09
N GLU A 313 13.90 13.29 8.87
CA GLU A 313 14.24 14.44 9.72
C GLU A 313 13.26 14.62 10.90
N GLY A 314 12.30 13.71 11.07
CA GLY A 314 11.36 13.63 12.17
C GLY A 314 9.94 14.11 11.83
N GLY A 315 8.99 13.60 12.60
CA GLY A 315 7.57 13.82 12.40
C GLY A 315 7.03 15.09 13.05
N ALA A 316 5.93 15.60 12.49
CA ALA A 316 5.15 16.70 13.04
C ALA A 316 3.66 16.40 13.02
N ALA A 317 2.92 17.01 13.95
CA ALA A 317 1.46 16.90 13.91
C ALA A 317 0.76 18.20 14.28
N PHE A 318 -0.46 18.33 13.74
CA PHE A 318 -1.27 19.51 13.83
C PHE A 318 -2.73 19.17 14.10
N ASP A 319 -3.39 19.99 14.87
CA ASP A 319 -4.85 19.97 14.96
C ASP A 319 -5.46 20.30 13.60
N ILE A 320 -6.36 19.45 13.08
CA ILE A 320 -6.89 19.54 11.72
C ILE A 320 -7.70 20.82 11.49
N ASP A 321 -8.32 21.36 12.55
CA ASP A 321 -9.20 22.52 12.45
C ASP A 321 -8.43 23.84 12.44
N SER A 322 -7.51 23.97 13.40
CA SER A 322 -6.81 25.22 13.68
C SER A 322 -5.40 25.28 13.07
N GLY A 323 -4.83 24.14 12.69
CA GLY A 323 -3.42 24.05 12.31
C GLY A 323 -2.47 24.34 13.47
N LYS A 324 -2.95 24.30 14.74
CA LYS A 324 -2.09 24.43 15.91
C LYS A 324 -1.15 23.22 15.97
N PRO A 325 0.18 23.43 16.10
CA PRO A 325 1.10 22.31 16.27
C PRO A 325 0.81 21.57 17.58
N LEU A 326 0.75 20.26 17.52
CA LEU A 326 0.63 19.35 18.65
C LEU A 326 2.01 18.87 19.07
N TRP A 327 2.85 18.49 18.11
CA TRP A 327 4.29 18.27 18.27
C TRP A 327 5.04 18.61 16.99
N LEU A 328 6.32 18.82 17.11
CA LEU A 328 7.25 19.14 16.03
C LEU A 328 8.54 18.29 16.19
N PRO A 329 9.34 18.11 15.14
CA PRO A 329 10.60 17.41 15.22
C PRO A 329 11.51 18.03 16.28
N LYS A 330 12.25 17.19 17.01
CA LYS A 330 13.23 17.63 18.00
C LYS A 330 14.62 17.39 17.45
N GLN A 331 15.42 18.43 17.35
CA GLN A 331 16.83 18.28 16.99
C GLN A 331 17.59 17.48 18.06
N GLY A 332 18.41 16.52 17.61
CA GLY A 332 19.23 15.70 18.50
C GLY A 332 18.46 14.58 19.21
N ASP A 333 17.25 14.28 18.77
CA ASP A 333 16.58 13.03 19.18
C ASP A 333 17.27 11.86 18.46
N ASP A 334 17.59 10.78 19.18
CA ASP A 334 18.17 9.55 18.61
C ASP A 334 17.15 8.74 17.78
N CYS A 335 15.91 9.20 17.74
CA CYS A 335 14.81 8.56 17.03
C CYS A 335 13.99 9.58 16.23
N ASN A 336 13.62 9.20 15.01
CA ASN A 336 12.77 10.00 14.12
C ASN A 336 11.46 9.28 13.81
N ASP A 337 10.36 10.02 13.77
CA ASP A 337 9.09 9.50 13.27
C ASP A 337 9.10 9.60 11.74
N GLU A 338 9.44 8.50 11.08
CA GLU A 338 9.58 8.45 9.62
C GLU A 338 8.24 8.52 8.91
N GLY A 339 7.20 7.98 9.53
CA GLY A 339 5.86 8.01 8.97
C GLY A 339 4.78 7.68 9.97
N TYR A 340 3.54 7.92 9.53
CA TYR A 340 2.36 7.67 10.35
C TYR A 340 1.27 6.97 9.56
N GLY A 341 0.52 6.11 10.27
CA GLY A 341 -0.77 5.59 9.84
C GLY A 341 -1.90 6.20 10.66
N GLY A 342 -3.00 6.55 9.99
CA GLY A 342 -4.14 7.26 10.57
C GLY A 342 -5.45 6.47 10.57
N GLY A 343 -6.56 7.20 10.64
CA GLY A 343 -7.91 6.65 10.71
C GLY A 343 -8.44 6.57 12.13
N ALA A 344 -8.85 5.37 12.57
CA ALA A 344 -9.43 5.16 13.90
C ALA A 344 -8.45 5.49 15.03
N LYS A 345 -7.16 5.26 14.80
CA LYS A 345 -6.05 5.57 15.71
C LYS A 345 -4.94 6.28 14.95
N LEU A 346 -3.90 6.67 15.66
CA LEU A 346 -2.68 7.23 15.10
C LEU A 346 -1.50 6.34 15.50
N VAL A 347 -0.80 5.84 14.50
CA VAL A 347 0.34 4.95 14.68
C VAL A 347 1.55 5.58 14.04
N ALA A 348 2.67 5.66 14.76
CA ALA A 348 3.96 6.09 14.22
C ALA A 348 4.83 4.88 13.89
N VAL A 349 5.52 4.96 12.77
CA VAL A 349 6.70 4.16 12.45
C VAL A 349 7.91 5.01 12.80
N ARG A 350 8.62 4.62 13.84
CA ARG A 350 9.71 5.39 14.41
C ARG A 350 11.02 4.63 14.25
N SER A 351 12.00 5.26 13.65
CA SER A 351 13.35 4.72 13.48
C SER A 351 14.30 5.28 14.53
N CYS A 352 15.09 4.43 15.16
CA CYS A 352 16.02 4.78 16.22
C CYS A 352 17.40 4.20 16.00
N GLY A 353 18.43 4.94 16.33
CA GLY A 353 19.82 4.49 16.32
C GLY A 353 20.55 4.78 15.00
N ASP A 354 21.43 3.87 14.59
CA ASP A 354 22.28 4.06 13.41
C ASP A 354 21.47 3.93 12.12
N VAL A 355 21.73 4.80 11.13
CA VAL A 355 21.08 4.79 9.82
C VAL A 355 21.34 3.47 9.06
N ASP A 356 22.52 2.88 9.24
CA ASP A 356 22.89 1.62 8.58
C ASP A 356 22.31 0.36 9.27
N ASN A 357 21.74 0.52 10.49
CA ASN A 357 21.10 -0.57 11.24
C ASN A 357 20.03 0.01 12.17
N PRO A 358 18.94 0.52 11.61
CA PRO A 358 17.89 1.17 12.38
C PRO A 358 17.10 0.14 13.21
N ARG A 359 16.54 0.63 14.30
CA ARG A 359 15.54 -0.11 15.09
C ARG A 359 14.19 0.51 14.88
N LEU A 360 13.32 -0.21 14.22
CA LEU A 360 11.95 0.26 14.02
C LEU A 360 11.08 -0.02 15.25
N LEU A 361 10.37 1.01 15.66
CA LEU A 361 9.37 0.98 16.73
C LEU A 361 8.01 1.33 16.12
N ILE A 362 7.02 0.49 16.36
CA ILE A 362 5.62 0.76 15.98
C ILE A 362 4.91 1.27 17.22
N GLN A 363 4.56 2.54 17.23
CA GLN A 363 3.97 3.21 18.38
C GLN A 363 2.53 3.62 18.11
N ASN A 364 1.60 3.13 18.94
CA ASN A 364 0.24 3.65 18.97
C ASN A 364 0.24 4.91 19.83
N LEU A 365 -0.17 6.04 19.28
CA LEU A 365 -0.09 7.35 19.90
C LEU A 365 -1.47 7.87 20.33
N ASP A 366 -1.50 8.62 21.41
CA ASP A 366 -2.61 9.52 21.68
C ASP A 366 -2.58 10.67 20.63
N PRO A 367 -3.60 10.79 19.77
CA PRO A 367 -3.53 11.70 18.64
C PRO A 367 -3.51 13.18 19.03
N LYS A 368 -3.91 13.55 20.24
CA LYS A 368 -3.92 14.94 20.71
C LYS A 368 -2.60 15.37 21.33
N THR A 369 -1.87 14.45 21.93
CA THR A 369 -0.69 14.76 22.75
C THR A 369 0.60 14.16 22.20
N GLY A 370 0.52 13.20 21.25
CA GLY A 370 1.66 12.43 20.77
C GLY A 370 2.22 11.46 21.81
N LYS A 371 1.54 11.28 22.97
CA LYS A 371 1.99 10.36 24.01
C LYS A 371 1.83 8.92 23.53
N VAL A 372 2.90 8.13 23.70
CA VAL A 372 2.90 6.70 23.41
C VAL A 372 1.92 5.98 24.35
N ILE A 373 0.95 5.27 23.76
CA ILE A 373 -0.01 4.40 24.46
C ILE A 373 0.57 3.00 24.57
N SER A 374 1.12 2.49 23.46
CA SER A 374 1.75 1.18 23.38
C SER A 374 2.84 1.19 22.31
N GLU A 375 3.79 0.28 22.43
CA GLU A 375 4.94 0.16 21.54
C GLU A 375 5.24 -1.30 21.24
N TYR A 376 5.51 -1.59 19.98
CA TYR A 376 6.10 -2.85 19.51
C TYR A 376 7.45 -2.55 18.85
N LYS A 377 8.47 -3.29 19.26
CA LYS A 377 9.80 -3.22 18.66
C LYS A 377 9.90 -4.30 17.60
N MET A 378 10.14 -3.88 16.36
CA MET A 378 10.39 -4.81 15.26
C MET A 378 11.68 -5.58 15.46
N ASP A 379 11.75 -6.77 14.88
CA ASP A 379 12.96 -7.60 14.93
C ASP A 379 14.12 -6.93 14.16
N PRO A 380 15.37 -7.16 14.58
CA PRO A 380 16.53 -6.64 13.85
C PRO A 380 16.58 -7.12 12.40
N GLY A 381 16.98 -6.24 11.49
CA GLY A 381 17.04 -6.51 10.05
C GLY A 381 15.72 -6.24 9.31
N ILE A 382 14.75 -5.63 9.99
CA ILE A 382 13.58 -5.04 9.36
C ILE A 382 13.81 -3.53 9.34
N ASP A 383 14.08 -3.01 8.14
CA ASP A 383 14.48 -1.61 7.95
C ASP A 383 13.30 -0.74 7.50
N GLU A 384 12.23 -1.36 7.01
CA GLU A 384 11.04 -0.68 6.50
C GLU A 384 9.76 -1.37 6.98
N ALA A 385 8.75 -0.58 7.33
CA ALA A 385 7.46 -1.07 7.74
C ALA A 385 6.34 -0.13 7.30
N SER A 386 5.24 -0.70 6.80
CA SER A 386 4.04 0.03 6.37
C SER A 386 2.85 -0.26 7.29
N VAL A 387 2.06 0.76 7.58
CA VAL A 387 0.86 0.62 8.42
C VAL A 387 -0.33 0.26 7.54
N VAL A 388 -0.73 -1.01 7.56
CA VAL A 388 -1.88 -1.51 6.78
C VAL A 388 -3.20 -1.12 7.43
N SER A 389 -3.27 -1.20 8.75
CA SER A 389 -4.46 -0.86 9.54
C SER A 389 -4.05 -0.38 10.92
N THR A 390 -4.77 0.60 11.45
CA THR A 390 -4.52 1.13 12.80
C THR A 390 -5.45 0.53 13.87
N ASP A 391 -6.57 -0.10 13.47
CA ASP A 391 -7.50 -0.75 14.41
C ASP A 391 -8.34 -1.83 13.71
N PRO A 392 -7.98 -3.13 13.85
CA PRO A 392 -6.83 -3.67 14.58
C PRO A 392 -5.50 -3.23 13.96
N LEU A 393 -4.46 -3.13 14.77
CA LEU A 393 -3.15 -2.73 14.28
C LEU A 393 -2.48 -3.87 13.52
N VAL A 394 -2.21 -3.62 12.24
CA VAL A 394 -1.48 -4.53 11.36
C VAL A 394 -0.44 -3.73 10.60
N VAL A 395 0.79 -4.22 10.63
CA VAL A 395 1.95 -3.65 9.95
C VAL A 395 2.49 -4.66 8.96
N ALA A 396 2.86 -4.20 7.78
CA ALA A 396 3.51 -4.99 6.74
C ALA A 396 5.00 -4.64 6.67
N ALA A 397 5.85 -5.62 6.39
CA ALA A 397 7.28 -5.41 6.22
C ALA A 397 7.87 -6.36 5.17
N ALA A 398 9.00 -5.96 4.60
CA ALA A 398 9.90 -6.85 3.87
C ALA A 398 10.84 -7.53 4.88
N VAL A 399 10.94 -8.84 4.87
CA VAL A 399 11.78 -9.61 5.82
C VAL A 399 12.80 -10.45 5.06
N GLY A 400 14.04 -10.47 5.55
CA GLY A 400 15.14 -11.17 4.90
C GLY A 400 15.61 -10.49 3.62
N ASP A 401 15.83 -11.26 2.56
CA ASP A 401 16.30 -10.74 1.27
C ASP A 401 15.15 -10.24 0.37
N SER A 402 13.92 -10.15 0.90
CA SER A 402 12.77 -9.68 0.13
C SER A 402 12.86 -8.17 -0.09
N THR A 403 12.62 -7.74 -1.33
CA THR A 403 12.49 -6.32 -1.69
C THR A 403 11.03 -5.84 -1.71
N GLN A 404 10.09 -6.73 -1.41
CA GLN A 404 8.66 -6.47 -1.35
C GLN A 404 8.11 -6.96 -0.02
N VAL A 405 6.91 -6.51 0.33
CA VAL A 405 6.21 -7.00 1.53
C VAL A 405 6.08 -8.51 1.48
N SER A 406 6.56 -9.16 2.53
CA SER A 406 6.54 -10.61 2.69
C SER A 406 5.91 -11.06 4.00
N ASP A 407 5.76 -10.13 4.95
CA ASP A 407 5.35 -10.46 6.31
C ASP A 407 4.42 -9.40 6.90
N TYR A 408 3.49 -9.86 7.73
CA TYR A 408 2.52 -9.01 8.40
C TYR A 408 2.51 -9.28 9.91
N PHE A 409 2.49 -8.21 10.67
CA PHE A 409 2.54 -8.24 12.13
C PHE A 409 1.22 -7.71 12.69
N SER A 410 0.44 -8.59 13.31
CA SER A 410 -0.76 -8.21 14.08
C SER A 410 -0.35 -7.86 15.50
N ILE A 411 -0.64 -6.64 15.94
CA ILE A 411 -0.14 -6.08 17.21
C ILE A 411 -1.33 -5.62 18.06
N ASP A 412 -1.29 -5.94 19.35
CA ASP A 412 -2.29 -5.46 20.30
C ASP A 412 -2.15 -3.95 20.54
N ASN A 413 -3.16 -3.19 20.19
CA ASN A 413 -3.14 -1.72 20.28
C ASN A 413 -2.91 -1.16 21.69
N LYS A 414 -3.25 -1.91 22.74
CA LYS A 414 -3.17 -1.43 24.12
C LYS A 414 -1.84 -1.74 24.77
N THR A 415 -1.29 -2.92 24.45
CA THR A 415 -0.10 -3.45 25.13
C THR A 415 1.16 -3.40 24.26
N GLY A 416 1.02 -3.21 22.94
CA GLY A 416 2.13 -3.33 21.99
C GLY A 416 2.61 -4.77 21.79
N ARG A 417 1.90 -5.76 22.34
CA ARG A 417 2.31 -7.17 22.21
C ARG A 417 1.98 -7.69 20.82
N LEU A 418 2.92 -8.40 20.20
CA LEU A 418 2.67 -9.17 18.99
C LEU A 418 1.59 -10.23 19.27
N LEU A 419 0.51 -10.22 18.50
CA LEU A 419 -0.54 -11.23 18.52
C LEU A 419 -0.21 -12.36 17.57
N ALA A 420 0.19 -12.01 16.34
CA ALA A 420 0.54 -12.96 15.32
C ALA A 420 1.56 -12.35 14.33
N HIS A 421 2.46 -13.19 13.85
CA HIS A 421 3.30 -12.97 12.70
C HIS A 421 2.76 -13.85 11.56
N ILE A 422 2.47 -13.23 10.41
CA ILE A 422 1.91 -13.87 9.23
C ILE A 422 2.95 -13.78 8.13
N SER A 423 3.55 -14.90 7.75
CA SER A 423 4.42 -14.95 6.58
C SER A 423 3.58 -15.20 5.34
N ALA A 424 3.65 -14.28 4.40
CA ALA A 424 2.94 -14.28 3.13
C ALA A 424 3.89 -13.78 2.03
N PRO A 425 4.84 -14.63 1.57
CA PRO A 425 5.86 -14.25 0.61
C PRO A 425 5.28 -13.69 -0.69
N SER A 426 5.92 -12.67 -1.24
CA SER A 426 5.51 -11.99 -2.46
C SER A 426 5.43 -12.89 -3.71
N ASP A 427 6.15 -14.02 -3.71
CA ASP A 427 6.03 -15.03 -4.78
C ASP A 427 4.67 -15.75 -4.81
N ASN A 428 3.90 -15.66 -3.71
CA ASN A 428 2.61 -16.33 -3.57
C ASN A 428 1.44 -15.35 -3.38
N TYR A 429 1.72 -14.12 -2.95
CA TYR A 429 0.69 -13.15 -2.56
C TYR A 429 1.01 -11.77 -3.11
N ALA A 430 0.06 -11.18 -3.83
CA ALA A 430 0.22 -9.92 -4.55
C ALA A 430 -0.12 -8.66 -3.73
N GLY A 431 -0.10 -8.74 -2.40
CA GLY A 431 -0.24 -7.56 -1.55
C GLY A 431 1.00 -6.67 -1.62
N LYS A 432 0.84 -5.40 -1.97
CA LYS A 432 1.94 -4.45 -2.14
C LYS A 432 1.79 -3.25 -1.21
N CYS A 433 2.91 -2.75 -0.68
CA CYS A 433 2.98 -1.43 -0.05
C CYS A 433 4.05 -0.61 -0.77
N ASP A 434 3.74 0.65 -1.07
CA ASP A 434 4.67 1.54 -1.77
C ASP A 434 5.66 2.15 -0.77
N GLY A 435 6.67 1.37 -0.48
CA GLY A 435 7.98 1.63 0.06
C GLY A 435 8.18 2.71 1.11
N ILE A 436 9.36 3.20 1.04
CA ILE A 436 10.17 3.92 2.04
C ILE A 436 9.54 5.21 2.57
N THR A 437 8.65 5.87 1.83
CA THR A 437 8.15 7.20 2.21
C THR A 437 6.63 7.32 2.34
N ARG A 438 5.89 6.26 1.95
CA ARG A 438 4.41 6.27 1.95
C ARG A 438 3.83 5.18 2.84
N PHE A 439 3.95 5.36 4.12
CA PHE A 439 3.70 4.37 5.17
C PHE A 439 2.28 3.78 5.23
N GLU A 440 1.31 4.33 4.50
CA GLU A 440 -0.06 3.78 4.39
C GLU A 440 -0.42 3.40 2.95
N ASP A 441 0.51 3.52 2.00
CA ASP A 441 0.20 3.28 0.59
C ASP A 441 0.32 1.79 0.25
N CYS A 442 -0.63 1.02 0.80
CA CYS A 442 -0.75 -0.40 0.57
C CYS A 442 -1.95 -0.69 -0.34
N HIS A 443 -1.76 -1.59 -1.29
CA HIS A 443 -2.74 -2.01 -2.30
C HIS A 443 -2.96 -3.52 -2.22
N GLY A 444 -4.18 -3.97 -2.49
CA GLY A 444 -4.51 -5.39 -2.44
C GLY A 444 -4.52 -5.99 -1.03
N ILE A 445 -4.47 -5.18 0.02
CA ILE A 445 -4.40 -5.63 1.40
C ILE A 445 -5.57 -5.04 2.18
N VAL A 446 -6.41 -5.90 2.77
CA VAL A 446 -7.56 -5.45 3.56
C VAL A 446 -7.57 -6.14 4.92
N VAL A 447 -7.88 -5.39 5.96
CA VAL A 447 -7.98 -5.88 7.34
C VAL A 447 -9.38 -5.68 7.87
N GLY A 448 -9.96 -6.72 8.46
CA GLY A 448 -11.27 -6.67 9.10
C GLY A 448 -11.73 -8.04 9.58
N ASN A 449 -12.77 -8.11 10.39
CA ASN A 449 -13.31 -9.35 10.97
C ASN A 449 -12.26 -10.23 11.71
N GLY A 450 -11.21 -9.61 12.27
CA GLY A 450 -10.10 -10.34 12.86
C GLY A 450 -9.23 -11.08 11.84
N LYS A 451 -9.25 -10.68 10.58
CA LYS A 451 -8.53 -11.31 9.47
C LYS A 451 -7.76 -10.29 8.65
N LEU A 452 -6.69 -10.75 8.04
CA LEU A 452 -5.98 -10.15 6.92
C LEU A 452 -6.46 -10.83 5.64
N TYR A 453 -6.81 -10.06 4.62
CA TYR A 453 -7.21 -10.54 3.30
C TYR A 453 -6.17 -10.13 2.27
N LEU A 454 -5.69 -11.09 1.48
CA LEU A 454 -4.68 -10.90 0.44
C LEU A 454 -5.12 -11.58 -0.86
N PRO A 455 -4.82 -11.01 -2.03
CA PRO A 455 -4.87 -11.75 -3.28
C PRO A 455 -3.65 -12.68 -3.36
N THR A 456 -3.81 -13.83 -3.97
CA THR A 456 -2.67 -14.64 -4.42
C THR A 456 -2.03 -13.97 -5.64
N GLU A 457 -0.78 -14.31 -5.94
CA GLU A 457 -0.20 -14.03 -7.25
C GLU A 457 -1.03 -14.69 -8.34
N GLU A 458 -0.98 -14.11 -9.54
CA GLU A 458 -1.65 -14.64 -10.71
C GLU A 458 -1.02 -15.97 -11.14
N HIS A 459 -1.83 -16.91 -11.53
CA HIS A 459 -1.40 -18.24 -11.97
C HIS A 459 -2.27 -18.73 -13.12
N GLU A 460 -1.82 -19.77 -13.81
CA GLU A 460 -2.58 -20.39 -14.89
C GLU A 460 -3.96 -20.87 -14.40
N GLY A 461 -5.01 -20.43 -15.10
CA GLY A 461 -6.38 -20.87 -14.87
C GLY A 461 -6.63 -22.27 -15.46
N SER A 462 -7.81 -22.81 -15.18
CA SER A 462 -8.25 -24.10 -15.73
C SER A 462 -8.68 -24.05 -17.20
N GLY A 463 -8.67 -22.86 -17.82
CA GLY A 463 -9.06 -22.61 -19.20
C GLY A 463 -7.94 -22.82 -20.22
N ASP A 464 -7.92 -21.97 -21.24
CA ASP A 464 -6.86 -21.98 -22.26
C ASP A 464 -5.51 -21.59 -21.65
N ALA A 465 -4.41 -22.05 -22.25
CA ALA A 465 -3.03 -21.89 -21.78
C ALA A 465 -2.53 -20.43 -21.57
N LEU A 466 -3.36 -19.43 -21.80
CA LEU A 466 -3.10 -18.00 -21.58
C LEU A 466 -4.08 -17.38 -20.58
N SER A 467 -4.89 -18.21 -19.90
CA SER A 467 -5.87 -17.77 -18.91
C SER A 467 -5.19 -17.58 -17.56
N GLU A 468 -5.11 -16.34 -17.09
CA GLU A 468 -4.62 -16.01 -15.76
C GLU A 468 -5.78 -15.82 -14.79
N THR A 469 -5.59 -16.27 -13.56
CA THR A 469 -6.55 -16.12 -12.47
C THR A 469 -5.82 -15.98 -11.15
N ASN A 470 -6.55 -15.56 -10.12
CA ASN A 470 -6.07 -15.55 -8.75
C ASN A 470 -7.21 -15.80 -7.75
N GLU A 471 -6.89 -15.80 -6.49
CA GLU A 471 -7.86 -15.85 -5.40
C GLU A 471 -7.61 -14.81 -4.34
N ILE A 472 -8.67 -14.48 -3.60
CA ILE A 472 -8.52 -13.80 -2.32
C ILE A 472 -8.57 -14.84 -1.22
N VAL A 473 -7.54 -14.86 -0.39
CA VAL A 473 -7.41 -15.72 0.80
C VAL A 473 -7.42 -14.89 2.07
N SER A 474 -7.55 -15.54 3.23
CA SER A 474 -7.49 -14.83 4.50
C SER A 474 -6.67 -15.54 5.57
N PHE A 475 -6.06 -14.74 6.45
CA PHE A 475 -5.28 -15.16 7.60
C PHE A 475 -5.92 -14.63 8.88
N ASP A 476 -5.93 -15.43 9.94
CA ASP A 476 -6.43 -15.04 11.25
C ASP A 476 -5.41 -14.16 11.98
N LEU A 477 -5.82 -12.99 12.43
CA LEU A 477 -4.94 -11.99 13.07
C LEU A 477 -4.48 -12.38 14.48
N THR A 478 -5.06 -13.41 15.09
CA THR A 478 -4.67 -13.88 16.41
C THR A 478 -3.68 -15.01 16.35
N THR A 479 -3.82 -15.88 15.35
CA THR A 479 -3.00 -17.08 15.22
C THR A 479 -1.95 -17.01 14.11
N GLY A 480 -2.08 -16.06 13.18
CA GLY A 480 -1.24 -15.93 11.99
C GLY A 480 -1.48 -17.00 10.92
N LYS A 481 -2.44 -17.89 11.12
CA LYS A 481 -2.66 -19.04 10.22
C LYS A 481 -3.66 -18.72 9.11
N PRO A 482 -3.51 -19.32 7.92
CA PRO A 482 -4.56 -19.29 6.91
C PRO A 482 -5.87 -19.82 7.49
N THR A 483 -6.98 -19.15 7.19
CA THR A 483 -8.31 -19.58 7.66
C THR A 483 -8.91 -20.70 6.82
N GLY A 484 -8.32 -20.98 5.66
CA GLY A 484 -8.87 -21.90 4.66
C GLY A 484 -9.98 -21.29 3.80
N GLN A 485 -10.37 -20.04 4.05
CA GLN A 485 -11.33 -19.33 3.21
C GLN A 485 -10.65 -18.83 1.94
N ARG A 486 -11.31 -19.04 0.79
CA ARG A 486 -10.81 -18.73 -0.54
C ARG A 486 -11.97 -18.26 -1.42
N ALA A 487 -11.77 -17.17 -2.14
CA ALA A 487 -12.68 -16.68 -3.17
C ALA A 487 -11.93 -16.69 -4.49
N GLU A 488 -12.38 -17.53 -5.42
CA GLU A 488 -11.79 -17.65 -6.75
C GLU A 488 -12.27 -16.50 -7.65
N ALA A 489 -11.37 -15.94 -8.43
CA ALA A 489 -11.72 -14.91 -9.41
C ALA A 489 -12.57 -15.48 -10.55
N GLY A 490 -12.30 -16.72 -10.96
CA GLY A 490 -12.90 -17.36 -12.14
C GLY A 490 -11.94 -17.34 -13.32
N GLU A 491 -12.40 -17.85 -14.46
CA GLU A 491 -11.57 -17.94 -15.67
C GLU A 491 -11.30 -16.54 -16.27
N ASP A 492 -10.07 -16.33 -16.78
CA ASP A 492 -9.61 -15.12 -17.47
C ASP A 492 -9.81 -13.81 -16.68
N THR A 493 -9.77 -13.86 -15.35
CA THR A 493 -9.99 -12.67 -14.52
C THR A 493 -9.31 -12.79 -13.16
N THR A 494 -9.04 -11.65 -12.55
CA THR A 494 -8.44 -11.56 -11.21
C THR A 494 -9.38 -10.86 -10.23
N LEU A 495 -9.15 -11.05 -8.93
CA LEU A 495 -9.84 -10.40 -7.82
C LEU A 495 -8.87 -9.52 -7.06
N PHE A 496 -9.25 -8.27 -6.88
CA PHE A 496 -8.48 -7.30 -6.14
C PHE A 496 -9.29 -6.79 -4.94
N PRO A 497 -8.89 -7.02 -3.68
CA PRO A 497 -9.65 -6.58 -2.51
C PRO A 497 -9.58 -5.06 -2.37
N LEU A 498 -10.75 -4.42 -2.15
CA LEU A 498 -10.88 -2.97 -2.02
C LEU A 498 -11.00 -2.49 -0.57
N ARG A 499 -12.00 -2.98 0.16
CA ARG A 499 -12.28 -2.59 1.54
C ARG A 499 -13.30 -3.51 2.21
N MET A 500 -13.38 -3.40 3.52
CA MET A 500 -14.51 -4.00 4.25
C MET A 500 -15.81 -3.23 4.03
N ASP A 501 -16.92 -3.95 4.02
CA ASP A 501 -18.28 -3.43 4.01
C ASP A 501 -19.12 -4.17 5.08
N GLY A 502 -19.08 -3.67 6.30
CA GLY A 502 -19.57 -4.42 7.44
C GLY A 502 -18.73 -5.69 7.64
N SER A 503 -19.38 -6.86 7.59
CA SER A 503 -18.67 -8.16 7.66
C SER A 503 -18.22 -8.69 6.30
N ASN A 504 -18.60 -8.05 5.19
CA ASN A 504 -18.25 -8.50 3.85
C ASN A 504 -16.97 -7.81 3.36
N LEU A 505 -16.26 -8.45 2.45
CA LEU A 505 -15.13 -7.87 1.72
C LEU A 505 -15.61 -7.44 0.34
N LEU A 506 -15.38 -6.19 -0.03
CA LEU A 506 -15.56 -5.75 -1.41
C LEU A 506 -14.31 -6.01 -2.21
N ALA A 507 -14.49 -6.49 -3.43
CA ALA A 507 -13.40 -6.76 -4.35
C ALA A 507 -13.76 -6.28 -5.76
N TYR A 508 -12.75 -5.87 -6.50
CA TYR A 508 -12.82 -5.47 -7.89
C TYR A 508 -12.28 -6.59 -8.79
N LYS A 509 -12.95 -6.81 -9.90
CA LYS A 509 -12.50 -7.62 -11.02
C LYS A 509 -12.18 -6.69 -12.18
N PRO A 510 -10.95 -6.62 -12.66
CA PRO A 510 -10.60 -5.83 -13.84
C PRO A 510 -11.37 -6.27 -15.09
N PRO A 511 -11.49 -5.40 -16.10
CA PRO A 511 -12.12 -5.76 -17.36
C PRO A 511 -11.30 -6.83 -18.07
N THR A 512 -12.01 -7.76 -18.71
CA THR A 512 -11.39 -8.80 -19.54
C THR A 512 -11.58 -8.45 -21.02
N TYR A 513 -11.04 -9.29 -21.88
CA TYR A 513 -11.28 -9.17 -23.31
C TYR A 513 -12.78 -9.19 -23.68
N LYS A 514 -13.63 -9.85 -22.87
CA LYS A 514 -15.07 -10.06 -23.16
C LYS A 514 -16.00 -9.23 -22.27
N GLN A 515 -15.55 -8.80 -21.11
CA GLN A 515 -16.41 -8.21 -20.07
C GLN A 515 -15.79 -6.92 -19.50
N GLY A 516 -16.64 -5.95 -19.16
CA GLY A 516 -16.24 -4.81 -18.35
C GLY A 516 -15.91 -5.23 -16.92
N GLY A 517 -15.23 -4.36 -16.19
CA GLY A 517 -14.88 -4.61 -14.80
C GLY A 517 -16.12 -4.77 -13.91
N GLN A 518 -15.93 -5.38 -12.75
CA GLN A 518 -17.03 -5.69 -11.83
C GLN A 518 -16.62 -5.38 -10.39
N VAL A 519 -17.58 -4.96 -9.57
CA VAL A 519 -17.43 -4.95 -8.11
C VAL A 519 -18.30 -6.06 -7.52
N VAL A 520 -17.68 -6.88 -6.68
CA VAL A 520 -18.34 -7.97 -5.96
C VAL A 520 -18.21 -7.79 -4.46
N SER A 521 -19.22 -8.26 -3.73
CA SER A 521 -19.22 -8.39 -2.28
C SER A 521 -18.99 -9.85 -1.93
N LEU A 522 -17.91 -10.16 -1.24
CA LEU A 522 -17.60 -11.48 -0.72
C LEU A 522 -18.14 -11.58 0.71
N ASP A 523 -19.01 -12.54 0.96
CA ASP A 523 -19.56 -12.78 2.29
C ASP A 523 -18.45 -13.16 3.28
N GLY A 524 -18.37 -12.48 4.42
CA GLY A 524 -17.27 -12.63 5.37
C GLY A 524 -17.17 -14.01 6.04
N GLY A 525 -18.24 -14.83 5.99
CA GLY A 525 -18.27 -16.19 6.49
C GLY A 525 -18.00 -17.25 5.43
N SER A 526 -18.74 -17.20 4.33
CA SER A 526 -18.73 -18.22 3.27
C SER A 526 -17.83 -17.90 2.07
N PHE A 527 -17.34 -16.68 1.93
CA PHE A 527 -16.64 -16.12 0.75
C PHE A 527 -17.44 -16.20 -0.56
N LYS A 528 -18.74 -16.45 -0.46
CA LYS A 528 -19.64 -16.41 -1.61
C LYS A 528 -19.70 -15.00 -2.19
N ALA A 529 -19.42 -14.88 -3.48
CA ALA A 529 -19.48 -13.62 -4.22
C ALA A 529 -20.92 -13.23 -4.57
N THR A 530 -21.24 -11.95 -4.39
CA THR A 530 -22.46 -11.32 -4.87
C THR A 530 -22.06 -10.10 -5.70
N LYS A 531 -22.51 -10.02 -6.95
CA LYS A 531 -22.20 -8.91 -7.85
C LYS A 531 -22.95 -7.66 -7.45
N LEU A 532 -22.22 -6.56 -7.23
CA LEU A 532 -22.77 -5.23 -6.91
C LEU A 532 -22.76 -4.30 -8.12
N LEU A 533 -21.79 -4.44 -9.02
CA LEU A 533 -21.62 -3.60 -10.20
C LEU A 533 -21.04 -4.42 -11.34
N ALA A 534 -21.52 -4.16 -12.57
CA ALA A 534 -20.95 -4.70 -13.81
C ALA A 534 -20.83 -3.58 -14.82
N ASN A 535 -19.61 -3.16 -15.12
CA ASN A 535 -19.33 -2.06 -16.06
C ASN A 535 -19.68 -2.45 -17.50
N PRO A 536 -19.93 -1.48 -18.39
CA PRO A 536 -20.23 -1.77 -19.79
C PRO A 536 -19.12 -2.56 -20.49
N ASP A 537 -19.52 -3.52 -21.31
CA ASP A 537 -18.62 -4.42 -22.05
C ASP A 537 -18.20 -3.89 -23.42
N THR A 538 -18.56 -2.63 -23.75
CA THR A 538 -18.12 -2.02 -25.01
C THR A 538 -16.59 -1.86 -25.04
N ARG A 539 -15.99 -2.11 -26.18
CA ARG A 539 -14.53 -2.08 -26.36
C ARG A 539 -13.91 -0.77 -25.86
N SER A 540 -14.51 0.36 -26.21
CA SER A 540 -13.99 1.68 -25.81
C SER A 540 -13.96 1.89 -24.30
N VAL A 541 -15.02 1.44 -23.59
CA VAL A 541 -15.10 1.55 -22.13
C VAL A 541 -14.06 0.63 -21.48
N ARG A 542 -13.96 -0.63 -21.92
CA ARG A 542 -12.97 -1.57 -21.40
C ARG A 542 -11.52 -1.10 -21.60
N GLU A 543 -11.19 -0.56 -22.79
CA GLU A 543 -9.87 0.01 -23.06
C GLU A 543 -9.55 1.20 -22.15
N THR A 544 -10.52 2.08 -21.87
CA THR A 544 -10.33 3.20 -20.94
C THR A 544 -10.20 2.69 -19.50
N GLU A 545 -11.04 1.75 -19.08
CA GLU A 545 -11.02 1.14 -17.75
C GLU A 545 -9.70 0.39 -17.49
N SER A 546 -9.16 -0.31 -18.51
CA SER A 546 -7.89 -1.04 -18.40
C SER A 546 -6.65 -0.15 -18.18
N ASN A 547 -6.77 1.16 -18.42
CA ASN A 547 -5.70 2.11 -18.10
C ASN A 547 -5.67 2.49 -16.61
N LEU A 548 -6.62 2.02 -15.80
CA LEU A 548 -6.78 2.30 -14.38
C LEU A 548 -6.52 1.02 -13.58
N LEU A 549 -5.28 0.87 -13.12
CA LEU A 549 -4.78 -0.35 -12.51
C LEU A 549 -5.06 -0.39 -11.01
N PRO A 550 -5.69 -1.45 -10.47
CA PRO A 550 -6.06 -1.52 -9.07
C PRO A 550 -4.88 -1.57 -8.09
N ASP A 551 -3.69 -1.93 -8.56
CA ASP A 551 -2.47 -2.02 -7.76
C ASP A 551 -1.65 -0.71 -7.72
N SER A 552 -2.05 0.30 -8.47
CA SER A 552 -1.32 1.57 -8.57
C SER A 552 -2.22 2.81 -8.61
N ASP A 553 -3.47 2.68 -9.05
CA ASP A 553 -4.43 3.78 -9.15
C ASP A 553 -5.43 3.78 -7.99
N GLU A 554 -6.11 4.90 -7.80
CA GLU A 554 -7.05 5.08 -6.70
C GLU A 554 -8.44 4.57 -7.08
N MET A 555 -9.01 3.68 -6.26
CA MET A 555 -10.34 3.12 -6.44
C MET A 555 -11.18 3.31 -5.19
N LEU A 556 -12.36 3.92 -5.35
CA LEU A 556 -13.35 4.08 -4.30
C LEU A 556 -14.68 3.48 -4.75
N PHE A 557 -15.28 2.65 -3.91
CA PHE A 557 -16.64 2.13 -4.16
C PHE A 557 -17.56 2.48 -3.02
N ARG A 558 -18.67 3.16 -3.33
CA ARG A 558 -19.67 3.55 -2.34
C ARG A 558 -21.02 3.83 -2.98
N ASP A 559 -22.09 3.41 -2.35
CA ASP A 559 -23.48 3.61 -2.78
C ASP A 559 -23.72 3.14 -4.23
N GLY A 560 -23.18 1.97 -4.58
CA GLY A 560 -23.28 1.37 -5.90
C GLY A 560 -22.54 2.12 -7.01
N ARG A 561 -21.53 2.93 -6.68
CA ARG A 561 -20.69 3.68 -7.63
C ARG A 561 -19.22 3.36 -7.44
N LEU A 562 -18.54 3.13 -8.55
CA LEU A 562 -17.10 2.92 -8.61
C LEU A 562 -16.44 4.17 -9.19
N TYR A 563 -15.55 4.78 -8.44
CA TYR A 563 -14.71 5.91 -8.82
C TYR A 563 -13.29 5.39 -9.01
N MET A 564 -12.76 5.53 -10.21
CA MET A 564 -11.41 5.13 -10.58
C MET A 564 -10.64 6.38 -10.98
N ALA A 565 -9.41 6.55 -10.51
CA ALA A 565 -8.68 7.78 -10.72
C ALA A 565 -7.17 7.56 -10.82
N GLN A 566 -6.55 8.11 -11.86
CA GLN A 566 -5.11 8.05 -12.06
C GLN A 566 -4.35 8.89 -11.02
N VAL A 567 -3.20 8.38 -10.59
CA VAL A 567 -2.30 9.07 -9.64
C VAL A 567 -1.22 9.90 -10.32
N PHE A 568 -1.14 9.84 -11.67
CA PHE A 568 -0.21 10.63 -12.46
C PHE A 568 -0.88 11.24 -13.69
N ALA A 569 -0.64 12.55 -13.90
CA ALA A 569 -0.81 13.16 -15.22
C ALA A 569 0.44 12.85 -16.05
N LYS A 570 0.25 12.29 -17.24
CA LYS A 570 1.33 11.78 -18.07
C LYS A 570 1.88 12.85 -19.02
N ARG A 571 3.14 12.67 -19.38
CA ARG A 571 3.81 13.49 -20.39
C ARG A 571 3.17 13.28 -21.76
N LYS A 572 3.00 14.39 -22.51
CA LYS A 572 2.58 14.36 -23.91
C LYS A 572 3.45 13.42 -24.74
N GLY A 573 2.82 12.47 -25.44
CA GLY A 573 3.51 11.53 -26.32
C GLY A 573 3.85 10.17 -25.69
N MET A 574 3.51 9.93 -24.41
CA MET A 574 3.44 8.57 -23.89
C MET A 574 2.21 7.89 -24.46
N SER A 575 2.42 6.75 -25.13
CA SER A 575 1.37 5.98 -25.80
C SER A 575 0.56 5.21 -24.77
N SER A 576 -0.74 5.38 -24.78
CA SER A 576 -1.71 4.53 -24.08
C SER A 576 -2.65 3.88 -25.10
N ILE A 577 -3.27 2.80 -24.70
CA ILE A 577 -4.34 2.16 -25.48
C ILE A 577 -5.64 2.88 -25.16
N GLY A 578 -6.26 3.53 -26.18
CA GLY A 578 -7.55 4.19 -26.00
C GLY A 578 -7.48 5.61 -25.39
N LYS A 579 -8.60 6.04 -24.82
CA LYS A 579 -8.76 7.32 -24.13
C LYS A 579 -8.21 7.21 -22.71
N GLU A 580 -7.51 8.24 -22.25
CA GLU A 580 -7.06 8.35 -20.86
C GLU A 580 -7.89 9.40 -20.12
N ASP A 581 -8.40 9.02 -18.97
CA ASP A 581 -9.14 9.90 -18.07
C ASP A 581 -8.44 9.99 -16.71
N LEU A 582 -8.40 11.18 -16.15
CA LEU A 582 -7.98 11.38 -14.76
C LEU A 582 -8.96 10.70 -13.80
N VAL A 583 -10.23 10.70 -14.16
CA VAL A 583 -11.31 10.06 -13.38
C VAL A 583 -12.28 9.39 -14.34
N LEU A 584 -12.66 8.16 -14.03
CA LEU A 584 -13.73 7.40 -14.66
C LEU A 584 -14.68 6.89 -13.60
N VAL A 585 -15.97 7.20 -13.71
CA VAL A 585 -16.96 6.83 -12.71
C VAL A 585 -18.10 6.02 -13.31
N PHE A 586 -18.35 4.87 -12.69
CA PHE A 586 -19.44 3.97 -13.05
C PHE A 586 -20.50 3.95 -11.95
N GLY A 587 -21.74 3.68 -12.34
CA GLY A 587 -22.83 3.46 -11.40
C GLY A 587 -23.92 2.63 -11.99
N ALA A 588 -24.60 1.84 -11.15
CA ALA A 588 -25.81 1.12 -11.54
C ALA A 588 -26.88 2.12 -11.97
N GLY A 589 -27.63 1.80 -13.00
CA GLY A 589 -28.76 2.60 -13.42
C GLY A 589 -29.78 2.71 -12.29
N GLY A 590 -30.05 3.95 -11.82
CA GLY A 590 -31.10 4.19 -10.82
C GLY A 590 -32.48 4.02 -11.42
#